data_526e73b0067f61f0ecc4e7aa564cee72
#
_entry.id   526e73b0067f61f0ecc4e7aa564cee72
#
_cell.length_a   1.000
_cell.length_b   1.000
_cell.length_c   1.000
_cell.angle_alpha   90.00
_cell.angle_beta   90.00
_cell.angle_gamma   90.00
#
_symmetry.space_group_name_H-M   'P 1'
#
loop_
_entity.id
_entity.type
_entity.pdbx_description
1 polymer ?
#
loop_
_entity_poly.entity_id
_entity_poly.type
_entity_poly.pdbx_seq_one_letter_code
_entity_poly.pdbx_strand_id
1 'polypeptide(L)'
;MPEAELALREKREAIVREHMESENRHDFDATIDTFGRPRYELIATGRVHDGEEEVRQYFKESRTSFPDQRNELISLRHADDAVITEFWLMGTHLGALGKLEPTGREFRCQMTAFFIFEEDRLVCERVYFDSGSIRRQLTD
;
A
#
# COMPACT_ATOMS: atom_id res chain seq x y z
N MET A 1 18.07 -1.50 23.72
CA MET A 1 16.61 -1.25 23.56
C MET A 1 15.84 -2.01 24.61
N PRO A 2 14.91 -1.38 25.33
CA PRO A 2 14.07 -2.07 26.29
C PRO A 2 13.31 -3.23 25.65
N GLU A 3 13.11 -4.29 26.43
CA GLU A 3 12.45 -5.51 25.96
C GLU A 3 11.02 -5.25 25.45
N ALA A 4 10.27 -4.39 26.15
CA ALA A 4 8.90 -4.03 25.74
C ALA A 4 8.88 -3.28 24.40
N GLU A 5 9.84 -2.41 24.15
CA GLU A 5 9.96 -1.67 22.89
C GLU A 5 10.32 -2.61 21.74
N LEU A 6 11.22 -3.56 21.97
CA LEU A 6 11.58 -4.57 20.98
C LEU A 6 10.37 -5.45 20.63
N ALA A 7 9.60 -5.88 21.62
CA ALA A 7 8.40 -6.68 21.41
C ALA A 7 7.34 -5.92 20.59
N LEU A 8 7.19 -4.61 20.84
CA LEU A 8 6.27 -3.78 20.07
C LEU A 8 6.71 -3.65 18.62
N ARG A 9 8.00 -3.46 18.36
CA ARG A 9 8.54 -3.39 17.00
C ARG A 9 8.33 -4.69 16.25
N GLU A 10 8.53 -5.83 16.90
CA GLU A 10 8.30 -7.15 16.30
C GLU A 10 6.84 -7.34 15.88
N LYS A 11 5.89 -6.92 16.75
CA LYS A 11 4.46 -6.97 16.43
C LYS A 11 4.10 -6.08 15.24
N ARG A 12 4.57 -4.84 15.25
CA ARG A 12 4.33 -3.89 14.16
C ARG A 12 4.88 -4.41 12.84
N GLU A 13 6.09 -4.93 12.85
CA GLU A 13 6.71 -5.49 11.66
C GLU A 13 5.93 -6.68 11.10
N ALA A 14 5.47 -7.58 11.96
CA ALA A 14 4.65 -8.72 11.55
C ALA A 14 3.34 -8.27 10.89
N ILE A 15 2.68 -7.25 11.46
CA ILE A 15 1.46 -6.66 10.89
C ILE A 15 1.73 -6.09 9.50
N VAL A 16 2.81 -5.33 9.34
CA VAL A 16 3.15 -4.70 8.05
C VAL A 16 3.49 -5.75 7.00
N ARG A 17 4.23 -6.78 7.36
CA ARG A 17 4.56 -7.86 6.41
C ARG A 17 3.32 -8.62 5.96
N GLU A 18 2.41 -8.95 6.88
CA GLU A 18 1.15 -9.59 6.52
C GLU A 18 0.28 -8.68 5.66
N HIS A 19 0.24 -7.38 5.97
CA HIS A 19 -0.46 -6.39 5.17
C HIS A 19 0.02 -6.42 3.70
N MET A 20 1.32 -6.31 3.51
CA MET A 20 1.91 -6.27 2.16
C MET A 20 1.75 -7.60 1.41
N GLU A 21 1.94 -8.72 2.10
CA GLU A 21 1.77 -10.05 1.50
C GLU A 21 0.31 -10.36 1.15
N SER A 22 -0.63 -9.97 2.01
CA SER A 22 -2.05 -10.18 1.72
C SER A 22 -2.50 -9.40 0.48
N GLU A 23 -1.93 -8.22 0.26
CA GLU A 23 -2.18 -7.47 -0.98
C GLU A 23 -1.66 -8.23 -2.21
N ASN A 24 -0.50 -8.88 -2.11
CA ASN A 24 0.05 -9.70 -3.20
C ASN A 24 -0.83 -10.92 -3.51
N ARG A 25 -1.43 -11.52 -2.49
CA ARG A 25 -2.37 -12.63 -2.66
C ARG A 25 -3.75 -12.17 -3.11
N HIS A 26 -4.00 -10.86 -3.13
CA HIS A 26 -5.32 -10.25 -3.34
C HIS A 26 -6.35 -10.76 -2.32
N ASP A 27 -5.90 -11.04 -1.10
CA ASP A 27 -6.74 -11.38 0.04
C ASP A 27 -7.01 -10.09 0.83
N PHE A 28 -7.94 -9.31 0.35
CA PHE A 28 -8.21 -7.98 0.90
C PHE A 28 -8.92 -8.01 2.25
N ASP A 29 -9.61 -9.10 2.57
CA ASP A 29 -10.13 -9.31 3.92
C ASP A 29 -8.97 -9.36 4.93
N ALA A 30 -7.92 -10.12 4.61
CA ALA A 30 -6.73 -10.18 5.45
C ALA A 30 -6.02 -8.82 5.53
N THR A 31 -5.95 -8.07 4.43
CA THR A 31 -5.34 -6.74 4.42
C THR A 31 -6.09 -5.79 5.35
N ILE A 32 -7.41 -5.76 5.24
CA ILE A 32 -8.27 -4.91 6.10
C ILE A 32 -8.12 -5.30 7.56
N ASP A 33 -8.04 -6.60 7.85
CA ASP A 33 -7.88 -7.11 9.21
C ASP A 33 -6.55 -6.70 9.88
N THR A 34 -5.55 -6.27 9.10
CA THR A 34 -4.31 -5.75 9.69
C THR A 34 -4.49 -4.37 10.34
N PHE A 35 -5.56 -3.66 9.99
CA PHE A 35 -5.88 -2.36 10.59
C PHE A 35 -6.79 -2.51 11.81
N GLY A 36 -6.74 -1.52 12.71
CA GLY A 36 -7.84 -1.29 13.65
C GLY A 36 -9.06 -0.77 12.90
N ARG A 37 -8.91 0.36 12.21
CA ARG A 37 -9.86 0.89 11.24
C ARG A 37 -9.06 1.20 9.96
N PRO A 38 -9.42 0.65 8.80
CA PRO A 38 -8.62 0.85 7.60
C PRO A 38 -8.64 2.30 7.12
N ARG A 39 -7.46 2.81 6.76
CA ARG A 39 -7.30 4.14 6.20
C ARG A 39 -6.05 4.21 5.33
N TYR A 40 -6.21 4.66 4.10
CA TYR A 40 -5.13 4.95 3.18
C TYR A 40 -5.09 6.43 2.86
N GLU A 41 -3.89 7.02 2.87
CA GLU A 41 -3.64 8.37 2.39
C GLU A 41 -2.65 8.29 1.24
N LEU A 42 -3.06 8.70 0.05
CA LEU A 42 -2.23 8.70 -1.16
C LEU A 42 -1.76 10.13 -1.43
N ILE A 43 -0.54 10.44 -1.02
CA ILE A 43 -0.03 11.82 -1.02
C ILE A 43 0.08 12.37 -2.46
N ALA A 44 0.52 11.53 -3.41
CA ALA A 44 0.70 11.96 -4.80
C ALA A 44 -0.58 12.50 -5.45
N THR A 45 -1.75 11.97 -5.07
CA THR A 45 -3.04 12.34 -5.66
C THR A 45 -3.92 13.14 -4.71
N GLY A 46 -3.54 13.23 -3.44
CA GLY A 46 -4.34 13.86 -2.39
C GLY A 46 -5.57 13.05 -1.98
N ARG A 47 -5.70 11.81 -2.45
CA ARG A 47 -6.85 10.96 -2.12
C ARG A 47 -6.71 10.33 -0.75
N VAL A 48 -7.83 10.24 -0.04
CA VAL A 48 -7.95 9.55 1.24
C VAL A 48 -9.09 8.55 1.12
N HIS A 49 -8.82 7.31 1.54
CA HIS A 49 -9.82 6.26 1.63
C HIS A 49 -9.94 5.89 3.11
N ASP A 50 -11.04 6.25 3.74
CA ASP A 50 -11.24 6.09 5.19
C ASP A 50 -12.41 5.17 5.48
N GLY A 51 -12.14 4.12 6.23
CA GLY A 51 -13.11 3.11 6.59
C GLY A 51 -13.18 1.96 5.60
N GLU A 52 -13.80 0.86 6.03
CA GLU A 52 -13.81 -0.40 5.28
C GLU A 52 -14.44 -0.26 3.89
N GLU A 53 -15.56 0.45 3.77
CA GLU A 53 -16.26 0.60 2.50
C GLU A 53 -15.41 1.33 1.46
N GLU A 54 -14.80 2.46 1.84
CA GLU A 54 -13.95 3.24 0.94
C GLU A 54 -12.68 2.49 0.57
N VAL A 55 -12.08 1.77 1.51
CA VAL A 55 -10.88 0.99 1.26
C VAL A 55 -11.16 -0.19 0.33
N ARG A 56 -12.29 -0.88 0.48
CA ARG A 56 -12.69 -1.96 -0.43
C ARG A 56 -12.92 -1.43 -1.85
N GLN A 57 -13.53 -0.26 -1.96
CA GLN A 57 -13.74 0.38 -3.27
C GLN A 57 -12.41 0.74 -3.92
N TYR A 58 -11.46 1.24 -3.14
CA TYR A 58 -10.11 1.52 -3.61
C TYR A 58 -9.42 0.26 -4.15
N PHE A 59 -9.48 -0.85 -3.42
CA PHE A 59 -8.90 -2.12 -3.89
C PHE A 59 -9.56 -2.57 -5.19
N LYS A 60 -10.87 -2.49 -5.28
CA LYS A 60 -11.62 -2.87 -6.48
C LYS A 60 -11.21 -2.04 -7.70
N GLU A 61 -11.12 -0.73 -7.54
CA GLU A 61 -10.74 0.18 -8.63
C GLU A 61 -9.32 -0.06 -9.10
N SER A 62 -8.37 -0.15 -8.17
CA SER A 62 -6.96 -0.31 -8.53
C SER A 62 -6.70 -1.67 -9.19
N ARG A 63 -7.36 -2.73 -8.73
CA ARG A 63 -7.19 -4.08 -9.31
C ARG A 63 -8.04 -4.30 -10.56
N THR A 64 -8.98 -3.41 -10.85
CA THR A 64 -9.63 -3.36 -12.16
C THR A 64 -8.66 -2.79 -13.20
N SER A 65 -7.98 -1.71 -12.86
CA SER A 65 -6.95 -1.12 -13.73
C SER A 65 -5.72 -2.02 -13.88
N PHE A 66 -5.29 -2.64 -12.79
CA PHE A 66 -4.08 -3.48 -12.70
C PHE A 66 -4.40 -4.80 -11.98
N PRO A 67 -5.00 -5.80 -12.71
CA PRO A 67 -5.42 -7.04 -12.05
C PRO A 67 -4.30 -7.86 -11.43
N ASP A 68 -3.08 -7.68 -11.89
CA ASP A 68 -1.87 -8.35 -11.40
C ASP A 68 -1.03 -7.48 -10.48
N GLN A 69 -1.62 -6.42 -9.90
CA GLN A 69 -0.87 -5.50 -9.02
C GLN A 69 -0.24 -6.24 -7.87
N ARG A 70 1.04 -5.96 -7.64
CA ARG A 70 1.85 -6.60 -6.61
C ARG A 70 2.93 -5.66 -6.12
N ASN A 71 3.42 -5.92 -4.92
CA ASN A 71 4.52 -5.18 -4.33
C ASN A 71 5.72 -6.10 -4.03
N GLU A 72 6.90 -5.50 -4.01
CA GLU A 72 8.14 -6.14 -3.61
C GLU A 72 8.85 -5.24 -2.61
N LEU A 73 8.98 -5.71 -1.37
CA LEU A 73 9.60 -4.95 -0.30
C LEU A 73 11.11 -4.79 -0.52
N ILE A 74 11.59 -3.55 -0.45
CA ILE A 74 13.02 -3.22 -0.58
C ILE A 74 13.64 -3.09 0.81
N SER A 75 13.04 -2.29 1.68
CA SER A 75 13.56 -2.02 3.02
C SER A 75 12.44 -1.70 4.00
N LEU A 76 12.70 -1.96 5.27
CA LEU A 76 11.77 -1.70 6.36
C LEU A 76 12.54 -1.08 7.51
N ARG A 77 12.04 0.04 8.02
CA ARG A 77 12.66 0.79 9.12
C ARG A 77 11.60 1.14 10.16
N HIS A 78 12.03 1.27 11.40
CA HIS A 78 11.16 1.65 12.51
C HIS A 78 11.36 3.11 12.92
N ALA A 79 10.27 3.80 13.20
CA ALA A 79 10.23 5.07 13.88
C ALA A 79 9.38 4.91 15.15
N ASP A 80 9.23 5.97 15.96
CA ASP A 80 8.51 5.88 17.24
C ASP A 80 7.05 5.46 17.06
N ASP A 81 6.39 5.96 16.00
CA ASP A 81 4.97 5.73 15.76
C ASP A 81 4.70 5.10 14.39
N ALA A 82 5.74 4.61 13.71
CA ALA A 82 5.56 4.12 12.36
C ALA A 82 6.55 3.02 11.99
N VAL A 83 6.15 2.18 11.04
CA VAL A 83 7.05 1.36 10.25
C VAL A 83 7.10 1.97 8.86
N ILE A 84 8.30 2.24 8.37
CA ILE A 84 8.51 2.89 7.08
C ILE A 84 9.04 1.85 6.10
N THR A 85 8.35 1.67 4.98
CA THR A 85 8.75 0.71 3.95
C THR A 85 9.09 1.41 2.66
N GLU A 86 10.14 0.92 1.99
CA GLU A 86 10.38 1.22 0.59
C GLU A 86 10.08 -0.04 -0.20
N PHE A 87 9.36 0.10 -1.31
CA PHE A 87 8.95 -1.06 -2.10
C PHE A 87 8.73 -0.68 -3.57
N TRP A 88 8.75 -1.71 -4.42
CA TRP A 88 8.31 -1.58 -5.80
C TRP A 88 6.83 -1.94 -5.87
N LEU A 89 6.05 -1.10 -6.55
CA LEU A 89 4.70 -1.46 -6.97
C LEU A 89 4.74 -1.74 -8.47
N MET A 90 4.11 -2.82 -8.88
CA MET A 90 4.13 -3.30 -10.26
C MET A 90 2.73 -3.72 -10.67
N GLY A 91 2.45 -3.60 -11.94
CA GLY A 91 1.19 -4.07 -12.51
C GLY A 91 1.15 -3.90 -14.01
N THR A 92 0.17 -4.56 -14.63
CA THR A 92 -0.09 -4.48 -16.06
C THR A 92 -1.42 -3.77 -16.28
N HIS A 93 -1.41 -2.76 -17.15
CA HIS A 93 -2.58 -1.91 -17.43
C HIS A 93 -3.57 -2.63 -18.33
N LEU A 94 -4.49 -3.40 -17.73
CA LEU A 94 -5.48 -4.22 -18.45
C LEU A 94 -6.91 -3.70 -18.30
N GLY A 95 -7.15 -2.74 -17.41
CA GLY A 95 -8.43 -2.06 -17.25
C GLY A 95 -8.25 -0.54 -17.31
N ALA A 96 -9.30 0.20 -17.58
CA ALA A 96 -9.22 1.65 -17.70
C ALA A 96 -8.68 2.29 -16.42
N LEU A 97 -7.83 3.29 -16.55
CA LEU A 97 -7.32 4.12 -15.46
C LEU A 97 -7.85 5.53 -15.67
N GLY A 98 -8.97 5.86 -15.01
CA GLY A 98 -9.69 7.10 -15.28
C GLY A 98 -10.13 7.12 -16.74
N LYS A 99 -9.69 8.14 -17.50
CA LYS A 99 -9.97 8.27 -18.94
C LYS A 99 -8.96 7.54 -19.83
N LEU A 100 -7.91 6.99 -19.26
CA LEU A 100 -6.89 6.26 -20.03
C LEU A 100 -7.35 4.85 -20.27
N GLU A 101 -7.59 4.52 -21.55
CA GLU A 101 -7.95 3.17 -21.96
C GLU A 101 -6.79 2.19 -21.70
N PRO A 102 -7.08 0.89 -21.53
CA PRO A 102 -6.02 -0.10 -21.26
C PRO A 102 -4.93 -0.09 -22.35
N THR A 103 -3.69 0.03 -21.92
CA THR A 103 -2.53 0.06 -22.83
C THR A 103 -1.83 -1.28 -22.97
N GLY A 104 -2.09 -2.21 -22.05
CA GLY A 104 -1.39 -3.49 -21.97
C GLY A 104 0.05 -3.37 -21.48
N ARG A 105 0.49 -2.17 -21.12
CA ARG A 105 1.86 -1.93 -20.65
C ARG A 105 2.00 -2.21 -19.17
N GLU A 106 3.21 -2.61 -18.80
CA GLU A 106 3.58 -2.79 -17.39
C GLU A 106 4.17 -1.51 -16.82
N PHE A 107 3.96 -1.28 -15.51
CA PHE A 107 4.67 -0.25 -14.78
C PHE A 107 5.40 -0.85 -13.59
N ARG A 108 6.45 -0.13 -13.19
CA ARG A 108 7.21 -0.43 -11.98
C ARG A 108 7.55 0.91 -11.33
N CYS A 109 7.03 1.14 -10.11
CA CYS A 109 7.19 2.42 -9.44
C CYS A 109 7.72 2.20 -8.03
N GLN A 110 8.80 2.90 -7.69
CA GLN A 110 9.32 2.84 -6.32
C GLN A 110 8.47 3.75 -5.44
N MET A 111 8.02 3.21 -4.32
CA MET A 111 7.15 3.89 -3.38
C MET A 111 7.69 3.82 -1.97
N THR A 112 7.25 4.76 -1.14
CA THR A 112 7.49 4.75 0.30
C THR A 112 6.15 4.81 1.01
N ALA A 113 5.94 3.95 2.00
CA ALA A 113 4.74 3.98 2.83
C ALA A 113 5.12 4.12 4.29
N PHE A 114 4.39 5.00 4.97
CA PHE A 114 4.42 5.11 6.43
C PHE A 114 3.22 4.35 6.95
N PHE A 115 3.48 3.22 7.62
CA PHE A 115 2.46 2.48 8.36
C PHE A 115 2.42 3.06 9.77
N ILE A 116 1.41 3.85 10.06
CA ILE A 116 1.31 4.63 11.29
C ILE A 116 0.55 3.84 12.34
N PHE A 117 1.12 3.77 13.54
CA PHE A 117 0.61 2.96 14.64
C PHE A 117 0.29 3.79 15.88
N GLU A 118 -0.75 3.34 16.59
CA GLU A 118 -0.97 3.68 17.99
C GLU A 118 -0.73 2.37 18.76
N GLU A 119 0.37 2.28 19.51
CA GLU A 119 0.86 1.04 20.12
C GLU A 119 1.00 -0.06 19.05
N ASP A 120 0.30 -1.19 19.17
CA ASP A 120 0.32 -2.27 18.18
C ASP A 120 -0.84 -2.21 17.17
N ARG A 121 -1.56 -1.09 17.14
CA ARG A 121 -2.72 -0.90 16.27
C ARG A 121 -2.35 -0.07 15.04
N LEU A 122 -2.48 -0.64 13.87
CA LEU A 122 -2.27 0.07 12.59
C LEU A 122 -3.46 0.99 12.33
N VAL A 123 -3.20 2.31 12.23
CA VAL A 123 -4.26 3.31 12.06
C VAL A 123 -4.27 3.96 10.69
N CYS A 124 -3.18 3.89 9.92
CA CYS A 124 -3.10 4.51 8.60
C CYS A 124 -1.92 3.96 7.81
N GLU A 125 -2.12 3.77 6.50
CA GLU A 125 -1.02 3.63 5.56
C GLU A 125 -0.95 4.91 4.72
N ARG A 126 0.14 5.66 4.84
CA ARG A 126 0.37 6.89 4.07
C ARG A 126 1.43 6.63 3.01
N VAL A 127 1.05 6.77 1.74
CA VAL A 127 1.89 6.36 0.60
C VAL A 127 2.39 7.58 -0.16
N TYR A 128 3.69 7.59 -0.43
CA TYR A 128 4.37 8.61 -1.23
C TYR A 128 4.90 7.98 -2.50
N PHE A 129 4.57 8.56 -3.64
CA PHE A 129 5.07 8.10 -4.94
C PHE A 129 4.94 9.20 -5.99
N ASP A 130 5.63 9.03 -7.11
CA ASP A 130 5.52 9.93 -8.27
C ASP A 130 4.49 9.35 -9.25
N SER A 131 3.28 9.90 -9.25
CA SER A 131 2.20 9.46 -10.15
C SER A 131 2.56 9.69 -11.61
N GLY A 132 3.38 10.69 -11.90
CA GLY A 132 3.86 10.95 -13.26
C GLY A 132 4.71 9.81 -13.81
N SER A 133 5.48 9.13 -12.95
CA SER A 133 6.29 7.97 -13.35
C SER A 133 5.41 6.83 -13.90
N ILE A 134 4.31 6.54 -13.21
CA ILE A 134 3.38 5.49 -13.67
C ILE A 134 2.78 5.89 -15.01
N ARG A 135 2.27 7.12 -15.11
CA ARG A 135 1.64 7.60 -16.35
C ARG A 135 2.61 7.57 -17.52
N ARG A 136 3.85 8.01 -17.35
CA ARG A 136 4.86 7.98 -18.41
C ARG A 136 5.12 6.55 -18.90
N GLN A 137 5.20 5.59 -18.00
CA GLN A 137 5.42 4.19 -18.35
C GLN A 137 4.26 3.59 -19.14
N LEU A 138 3.05 4.07 -18.92
CA LEU A 138 1.86 3.58 -19.62
C LEU A 138 1.62 4.28 -20.96
N THR A 139 2.10 5.50 -21.14
CA THR A 139 1.74 6.34 -22.30
C THR A 139 2.88 6.72 -23.22
N ASP A 140 4.13 6.63 -22.78
CA ASP A 140 5.30 7.06 -23.56
C ASP A 140 5.91 5.96 -24.43
#